data_e62de10aa8ad3e81ce37d506b8610115
#
_entry.id   e62de10aa8ad3e81ce37d506b8610115
#
_cell.length_a   1.000
_cell.length_b   1.000
_cell.length_c   1.000
_cell.angle_alpha   90.00
_cell.angle_beta   90.00
_cell.angle_gamma   90.00
#
_symmetry.space_group_name_H-M   'P 1'
#
loop_
_entity.id
_entity.type
_entity.pdbx_description
1 polymer ?
#
loop_
_entity_poly.entity_id
_entity_poly.type
_entity_poly.pdbx_seq_one_letter_code
_entity_poly.pdbx_strand_id
1 'polypeptide(L)'
;MISSHPQVMGILNVTPDSFADGGQFIEGRKVNIEAVLQAAAAMADEGVDWFDIGGESTRPGAEPVSVQEEIDRVAPVVTALSARFDIPISVDTSSAALISMAEGCGARMINDVRALQREGALEAFVQTGLQVCLMHMQRQPTDMQDKPEYVNVVEDVSGFLSDRMKQVVSAGVEADRICLDPGFGFGKTLAHNLDLLRGISRIKALGAPILVGFSRKSMIGTITGRSVEHRLAGTIALNLLALEQGASILRVHDVAAAVDTVKIWNAVQVQQR
;
A
#
# COMPACT_ATOMS: atom_id res chain seq x y z
N MET A 1 -4.89 9.87 -12.31
CA MET A 1 -3.41 9.85 -12.39
C MET A 1 -2.84 10.21 -11.03
N ILE A 2 -1.74 9.56 -10.63
CA ILE A 2 -1.03 9.90 -9.39
C ILE A 2 -0.46 11.31 -9.55
N SER A 3 -0.73 12.18 -8.57
CA SER A 3 -0.32 13.60 -8.59
C SER A 3 1.20 13.76 -8.59
N SER A 4 1.68 14.91 -9.10
CA SER A 4 3.07 15.31 -8.94
C SER A 4 3.43 15.73 -7.50
N HIS A 5 2.42 15.97 -6.67
CA HIS A 5 2.58 16.25 -5.24
C HIS A 5 2.42 14.96 -4.43
N PRO A 6 3.12 14.81 -3.30
CA PRO A 6 2.94 13.68 -2.40
C PRO A 6 1.49 13.55 -1.94
N GLN A 7 1.01 12.32 -1.89
CA GLN A 7 -0.36 11.94 -1.54
C GLN A 7 -0.39 11.06 -0.29
N VAL A 8 -1.49 11.10 0.44
CA VAL A 8 -1.73 10.26 1.62
C VAL A 8 -2.80 9.22 1.29
N MET A 9 -2.47 7.95 1.49
CA MET A 9 -3.34 6.80 1.28
C MET A 9 -3.71 6.20 2.64
N GLY A 10 -4.99 6.32 3.04
CA GLY A 10 -5.52 5.81 4.29
C GLY A 10 -5.90 4.33 4.19
N ILE A 11 -5.45 3.54 5.16
CA ILE A 11 -5.66 2.09 5.21
C ILE A 11 -7.02 1.78 5.86
N LEU A 12 -7.85 0.99 5.19
CA LEU A 12 -9.11 0.44 5.69
C LEU A 12 -9.10 -1.09 5.53
N ASN A 13 -8.52 -1.81 6.51
CA ASN A 13 -8.46 -3.26 6.46
C ASN A 13 -9.76 -3.89 6.96
N VAL A 14 -10.48 -4.58 6.09
CA VAL A 14 -11.69 -5.32 6.41
C VAL A 14 -11.36 -6.81 6.69
N THR A 15 -10.38 -7.03 7.57
CA THR A 15 -9.92 -8.35 8.02
C THR A 15 -10.14 -8.52 9.52
N PRO A 16 -10.41 -9.76 10.01
CA PRO A 16 -10.60 -10.01 11.45
C PRO A 16 -9.36 -9.69 12.30
N ASP A 17 -8.16 -9.84 11.71
CA ASP A 17 -6.87 -9.78 12.40
C ASP A 17 -6.16 -8.42 12.27
N SER A 18 -6.89 -7.33 12.03
CA SER A 18 -6.29 -6.00 11.90
C SER A 18 -5.77 -5.48 13.24
N PHE A 19 -4.42 -5.40 13.42
CA PHE A 19 -3.78 -4.90 14.66
C PHE A 19 -4.01 -3.39 14.90
N ALA A 20 -4.08 -2.63 13.84
CA ALA A 20 -4.24 -1.18 13.94
C ALA A 20 -5.70 -0.78 14.15
N ASP A 21 -6.61 -1.57 13.55
CA ASP A 21 -8.05 -1.30 13.55
C ASP A 21 -8.79 -2.27 14.49
N GLY A 22 -8.06 -3.18 15.19
CA GLY A 22 -8.60 -4.08 16.23
C GLY A 22 -9.77 -4.97 15.79
N GLY A 23 -9.90 -5.24 14.47
CA GLY A 23 -11.03 -5.98 13.92
C GLY A 23 -12.37 -5.20 13.99
N GLN A 24 -12.34 -3.90 14.21
CA GLN A 24 -13.51 -3.04 14.43
C GLN A 24 -14.50 -3.01 13.26
N PHE A 25 -14.08 -3.43 12.07
CA PHE A 25 -14.93 -3.47 10.88
C PHE A 25 -15.59 -4.83 10.64
N ILE A 26 -15.37 -5.82 11.51
CA ILE A 26 -15.93 -7.17 11.38
C ILE A 26 -16.85 -7.50 12.55
N GLU A 27 -18.11 -7.82 12.24
CA GLU A 27 -19.08 -8.37 13.18
C GLU A 27 -19.37 -9.84 12.84
N GLY A 28 -18.81 -10.75 13.64
CA GLY A 28 -18.85 -12.19 13.33
C GLY A 28 -18.03 -12.53 12.09
N ARG A 29 -18.71 -12.81 10.96
CA ARG A 29 -18.10 -13.07 9.64
C ARG A 29 -18.39 -11.98 8.59
N LYS A 30 -19.15 -10.95 8.95
CA LYS A 30 -19.58 -9.90 8.01
C LYS A 30 -18.85 -8.59 8.29
N VAL A 31 -18.61 -7.85 7.23
CA VAL A 31 -18.06 -6.50 7.33
C VAL A 31 -19.17 -5.55 7.78
N ASN A 32 -18.90 -4.76 8.81
CA ASN A 32 -19.74 -3.64 9.23
C ASN A 32 -19.46 -2.44 8.31
N ILE A 33 -20.21 -2.34 7.21
CA ILE A 33 -20.03 -1.29 6.19
C ILE A 33 -20.21 0.10 6.81
N GLU A 34 -21.15 0.28 7.75
CA GLU A 34 -21.38 1.58 8.39
C GLU A 34 -20.16 2.03 9.20
N ALA A 35 -19.51 1.13 9.94
CA ALA A 35 -18.28 1.43 10.66
C ALA A 35 -17.15 1.83 9.70
N VAL A 36 -17.04 1.15 8.55
CA VAL A 36 -16.06 1.51 7.51
C VAL A 36 -16.35 2.90 6.94
N LEU A 37 -17.63 3.20 6.63
CA LEU A 37 -18.03 4.51 6.11
C LEU A 37 -17.77 5.64 7.13
N GLN A 38 -17.95 5.39 8.42
CA GLN A 38 -17.63 6.35 9.48
C GLN A 38 -16.13 6.61 9.58
N ALA A 39 -15.31 5.55 9.53
CA ALA A 39 -13.84 5.68 9.50
C ALA A 39 -13.36 6.43 8.25
N ALA A 40 -13.92 6.11 7.07
CA ALA A 40 -13.62 6.80 5.84
C ALA A 40 -14.00 8.28 5.87
N ALA A 41 -15.13 8.62 6.49
CA ALA A 41 -15.54 10.02 6.68
C ALA A 41 -14.55 10.79 7.55
N ALA A 42 -14.07 10.20 8.65
CA ALA A 42 -13.03 10.80 9.47
C ALA A 42 -11.73 11.02 8.67
N MET A 43 -11.29 10.03 7.90
CA MET A 43 -10.11 10.18 7.02
C MET A 43 -10.31 11.26 5.94
N ALA A 44 -11.52 11.39 5.39
CA ALA A 44 -11.86 12.43 4.42
C ALA A 44 -11.76 13.83 5.04
N ASP A 45 -12.29 14.01 6.26
CA ASP A 45 -12.18 15.26 7.03
C ASP A 45 -10.73 15.59 7.38
N GLU A 46 -9.87 14.59 7.58
CA GLU A 46 -8.43 14.72 7.80
C GLU A 46 -7.64 15.06 6.52
N GLY A 47 -8.26 14.93 5.33
CA GLY A 47 -7.67 15.28 4.04
C GLY A 47 -6.92 14.14 3.35
N VAL A 48 -7.40 12.91 3.47
CA VAL A 48 -6.87 11.76 2.74
C VAL A 48 -7.04 11.92 1.23
N ASP A 49 -6.06 11.46 0.44
CA ASP A 49 -6.12 11.48 -1.03
C ASP A 49 -6.62 10.16 -1.63
N TRP A 50 -6.45 9.04 -0.92
CA TRP A 50 -6.85 7.70 -1.33
C TRP A 50 -7.35 6.87 -0.16
N PHE A 51 -8.38 6.06 -0.38
CA PHE A 51 -8.70 4.92 0.49
C PHE A 51 -8.05 3.65 -0.06
N ASP A 52 -7.46 2.81 0.80
CA ASP A 52 -6.88 1.52 0.42
C ASP A 52 -7.55 0.39 1.19
N ILE A 53 -8.28 -0.47 0.48
CA ILE A 53 -9.18 -1.47 1.04
C ILE A 53 -8.56 -2.85 0.91
N GLY A 54 -8.26 -3.51 2.04
CA GLY A 54 -7.67 -4.85 2.06
C GLY A 54 -8.60 -5.88 2.72
N GLY A 55 -8.86 -7.00 2.02
CA GLY A 55 -9.67 -8.12 2.51
C GLY A 55 -8.85 -9.34 2.95
N GLU A 56 -7.58 -9.42 2.55
CA GLU A 56 -6.60 -10.45 2.94
C GLU A 56 -5.56 -9.83 3.89
N SER A 57 -5.26 -10.50 5.00
CA SER A 57 -4.14 -10.10 5.86
C SER A 57 -2.82 -10.60 5.26
N THR A 58 -1.92 -9.67 4.94
CA THR A 58 -0.57 -9.98 4.42
C THR A 58 0.50 -10.02 5.52
N ARG A 59 0.10 -10.16 6.78
CA ARG A 59 0.99 -10.28 7.93
C ARG A 59 1.69 -11.63 7.97
N PRO A 60 2.90 -11.71 8.54
CA PRO A 60 3.55 -12.99 8.77
C PRO A 60 2.64 -13.94 9.57
N GLY A 61 2.39 -15.14 9.03
CA GLY A 61 1.57 -16.16 9.69
C GLY A 61 0.05 -15.97 9.57
N ALA A 62 -0.43 -15.01 8.80
CA ALA A 62 -1.87 -14.89 8.53
C ALA A 62 -2.40 -16.10 7.73
N GLU A 63 -3.58 -16.58 8.09
CA GLU A 63 -4.23 -17.64 7.34
C GLU A 63 -4.71 -17.12 5.97
N PRO A 64 -4.51 -17.89 4.89
CA PRO A 64 -5.04 -17.54 3.57
C PRO A 64 -6.56 -17.44 3.60
N VAL A 65 -7.09 -16.43 2.93
CA VAL A 65 -8.52 -16.21 2.75
C VAL A 65 -8.96 -16.82 1.41
N SER A 66 -10.14 -17.44 1.35
CA SER A 66 -10.69 -17.89 0.07
C SER A 66 -11.03 -16.70 -0.83
N VAL A 67 -10.93 -16.89 -2.15
CA VAL A 67 -11.25 -15.83 -3.13
C VAL A 67 -12.68 -15.29 -2.92
N GLN A 68 -13.64 -16.16 -2.65
CA GLN A 68 -15.02 -15.74 -2.42
C GLN A 68 -15.15 -14.90 -1.15
N GLU A 69 -14.47 -15.30 -0.07
CA GLU A 69 -14.50 -14.54 1.19
C GLU A 69 -13.84 -13.16 1.05
N GLU A 70 -12.74 -13.06 0.28
CA GLU A 70 -12.11 -11.78 -0.03
C GLU A 70 -13.07 -10.87 -0.82
N ILE A 71 -13.75 -11.40 -1.84
CA ILE A 71 -14.77 -10.68 -2.62
C ILE A 71 -15.91 -10.21 -1.72
N ASP A 72 -16.45 -11.10 -0.89
CA ASP A 72 -17.57 -10.79 0.00
C ASP A 72 -17.24 -9.70 1.03
N ARG A 73 -15.97 -9.56 1.40
CA ARG A 73 -15.49 -8.51 2.28
C ARG A 73 -15.28 -7.19 1.55
N VAL A 74 -14.62 -7.22 0.39
CA VAL A 74 -14.09 -6.01 -0.28
C VAL A 74 -15.11 -5.36 -1.21
N ALA A 75 -15.77 -6.12 -2.07
CA ALA A 75 -16.62 -5.56 -3.11
C ALA A 75 -17.79 -4.69 -2.58
N PRO A 76 -18.52 -5.10 -1.52
CA PRO A 76 -19.57 -4.25 -0.94
C PRO A 76 -19.03 -2.94 -0.34
N VAL A 77 -17.84 -2.98 0.27
CA VAL A 77 -17.19 -1.81 0.88
C VAL A 77 -16.76 -0.81 -0.19
N VAL A 78 -16.07 -1.29 -1.24
CA VAL A 78 -15.65 -0.43 -2.37
C VAL A 78 -16.85 0.23 -3.03
N THR A 79 -17.94 -0.52 -3.26
CA THR A 79 -19.18 0.01 -3.83
C THR A 79 -19.81 1.09 -2.93
N ALA A 80 -19.86 0.85 -1.62
CA ALA A 80 -20.43 1.82 -0.67
C ALA A 80 -19.60 3.09 -0.56
N LEU A 81 -18.25 2.97 -0.54
CA LEU A 81 -17.33 4.11 -0.50
C LEU A 81 -17.40 4.94 -1.80
N SER A 82 -17.41 4.29 -2.97
CA SER A 82 -17.46 4.99 -4.27
C SER A 82 -18.79 5.72 -4.49
N ALA A 83 -19.87 5.25 -3.89
CA ALA A 83 -21.16 5.93 -3.93
C ALA A 83 -21.24 7.16 -3.01
N ARG A 84 -20.37 7.26 -2.00
CA ARG A 84 -20.44 8.30 -0.95
C ARG A 84 -19.34 9.35 -1.04
N PHE A 85 -18.17 9.01 -1.56
CA PHE A 85 -16.98 9.87 -1.57
C PHE A 85 -16.41 10.00 -2.98
N ASP A 86 -15.98 11.22 -3.35
CA ASP A 86 -15.21 11.47 -4.58
C ASP A 86 -13.72 11.15 -4.44
N ILE A 87 -13.32 10.52 -3.31
CA ILE A 87 -11.94 10.10 -3.03
C ILE A 87 -11.67 8.78 -3.76
N PRO A 88 -10.59 8.67 -4.56
CA PRO A 88 -10.27 7.46 -5.28
C PRO A 88 -9.95 6.29 -4.34
N ILE A 89 -10.32 5.09 -4.78
CA ILE A 89 -10.21 3.86 -4.00
C ILE A 89 -9.17 2.94 -4.62
N SER A 90 -8.25 2.48 -3.81
CA SER A 90 -7.32 1.38 -4.08
C SER A 90 -7.84 0.09 -3.45
N VAL A 91 -7.68 -1.04 -4.13
CA VAL A 91 -8.00 -2.37 -3.63
C VAL A 91 -6.70 -3.15 -3.44
N ASP A 92 -6.37 -3.48 -2.17
CA ASP A 92 -5.19 -4.29 -1.82
C ASP A 92 -5.54 -5.77 -2.02
N THR A 93 -5.18 -6.30 -3.19
CA THR A 93 -5.46 -7.68 -3.59
C THR A 93 -4.47 -8.22 -4.61
N SER A 94 -4.29 -9.55 -4.61
CA SER A 94 -3.62 -10.31 -5.68
C SER A 94 -4.57 -11.28 -6.39
N SER A 95 -5.86 -11.23 -6.09
CA SER A 95 -6.88 -12.15 -6.63
C SER A 95 -7.32 -11.71 -8.03
N ALA A 96 -7.11 -12.55 -9.06
CA ALA A 96 -7.57 -12.28 -10.42
C ALA A 96 -9.07 -11.99 -10.49
N ALA A 97 -9.87 -12.70 -9.70
CA ALA A 97 -11.32 -12.52 -9.66
C ALA A 97 -11.71 -11.15 -9.09
N LEU A 98 -11.06 -10.72 -7.97
CA LEU A 98 -11.33 -9.42 -7.38
C LEU A 98 -10.78 -8.28 -8.25
N ILE A 99 -9.61 -8.45 -8.89
CA ILE A 99 -9.06 -7.49 -9.86
C ILE A 99 -10.07 -7.24 -11.00
N SER A 100 -10.66 -8.30 -11.57
CA SER A 100 -11.65 -8.20 -12.66
C SER A 100 -12.92 -7.44 -12.26
N MET A 101 -13.30 -7.46 -10.98
CA MET A 101 -14.52 -6.82 -10.46
C MET A 101 -14.28 -5.39 -9.95
N ALA A 102 -13.05 -5.07 -9.55
CA ALA A 102 -12.74 -3.88 -8.78
C ALA A 102 -13.15 -2.58 -9.47
N GLU A 103 -12.92 -2.46 -10.80
CA GLU A 103 -13.32 -1.30 -11.58
C GLU A 103 -14.84 -1.09 -11.58
N GLY A 104 -15.62 -2.17 -11.77
CA GLY A 104 -17.07 -2.14 -11.72
C GLY A 104 -17.63 -1.77 -10.33
N CYS A 105 -16.90 -2.03 -9.26
CA CYS A 105 -17.23 -1.60 -7.90
C CYS A 105 -16.86 -0.13 -7.63
N GLY A 106 -16.10 0.53 -8.51
CA GLY A 106 -15.70 1.94 -8.38
C GLY A 106 -14.24 2.16 -7.95
N ALA A 107 -13.41 1.11 -7.91
CA ALA A 107 -11.98 1.25 -7.67
C ALA A 107 -11.28 2.03 -8.79
N ARG A 108 -10.11 2.60 -8.47
CA ARG A 108 -9.22 3.32 -9.40
C ARG A 108 -7.82 2.72 -9.44
N MET A 109 -7.44 1.92 -8.46
CA MET A 109 -6.12 1.29 -8.37
C MET A 109 -6.23 -0.13 -7.80
N ILE A 110 -5.35 -1.01 -8.25
CA ILE A 110 -5.01 -2.27 -7.58
C ILE A 110 -3.68 -2.09 -6.87
N ASN A 111 -3.63 -2.35 -5.57
CA ASN A 111 -2.40 -2.40 -4.79
C ASN A 111 -2.05 -3.88 -4.58
N ASP A 112 -1.07 -4.39 -5.34
CA ASP A 112 -0.77 -5.82 -5.31
C ASP A 112 0.59 -6.12 -4.69
N VAL A 113 0.57 -6.66 -3.48
CA VAL A 113 1.77 -7.08 -2.73
C VAL A 113 2.59 -8.18 -3.44
N ARG A 114 1.99 -8.85 -4.43
CA ARG A 114 2.63 -9.87 -5.27
C ARG A 114 2.93 -9.38 -6.68
N ALA A 115 2.72 -8.08 -6.96
CA ALA A 115 3.06 -7.42 -8.23
C ALA A 115 2.47 -8.12 -9.46
N LEU A 116 1.21 -8.53 -9.43
CA LEU A 116 0.48 -9.26 -10.47
C LEU A 116 1.14 -10.61 -10.88
N GLN A 117 1.87 -11.25 -9.97
CA GLN A 117 2.53 -12.54 -10.24
C GLN A 117 1.64 -13.74 -9.93
N ARG A 118 0.50 -13.54 -9.24
CA ARG A 118 -0.45 -14.63 -9.02
C ARG A 118 -1.09 -15.03 -10.34
N GLU A 119 -1.36 -16.32 -10.51
CA GLU A 119 -1.97 -16.87 -11.72
C GLU A 119 -3.25 -16.11 -12.11
N GLY A 120 -3.32 -15.67 -13.38
CA GLY A 120 -4.43 -14.89 -13.94
C GLY A 120 -4.49 -13.42 -13.52
N ALA A 121 -3.66 -12.95 -12.57
CA ALA A 121 -3.75 -11.58 -12.06
C ALA A 121 -3.35 -10.52 -13.12
N LEU A 122 -2.28 -10.76 -13.87
CA LEU A 122 -1.85 -9.86 -14.95
C LEU A 122 -2.87 -9.82 -16.09
N GLU A 123 -3.37 -10.98 -16.51
CA GLU A 123 -4.38 -11.10 -17.55
C GLU A 123 -5.68 -10.39 -17.17
N ALA A 124 -6.12 -10.55 -15.90
CA ALA A 124 -7.28 -9.84 -15.37
C ALA A 124 -7.07 -8.34 -15.35
N PHE A 125 -5.88 -7.88 -14.89
CA PHE A 125 -5.56 -6.46 -14.78
C PHE A 125 -5.50 -5.76 -16.15
N VAL A 126 -4.92 -6.39 -17.18
CA VAL A 126 -4.82 -5.84 -18.55
C VAL A 126 -6.20 -5.50 -19.14
N GLN A 127 -7.26 -6.18 -18.72
CA GLN A 127 -8.63 -5.91 -19.18
C GLN A 127 -9.29 -4.71 -18.48
N THR A 128 -8.63 -4.08 -17.51
CA THR A 128 -9.16 -2.94 -16.75
C THR A 128 -8.53 -1.61 -17.18
N GLY A 129 -9.19 -0.49 -16.86
CA GLY A 129 -8.64 0.87 -16.93
C GLY A 129 -7.92 1.33 -15.66
N LEU A 130 -7.71 0.45 -14.67
CA LEU A 130 -7.19 0.78 -13.35
C LEU A 130 -5.69 1.11 -13.36
N GLN A 131 -5.24 1.86 -12.34
CA GLN A 131 -3.83 1.97 -11.99
C GLN A 131 -3.38 0.73 -11.19
N VAL A 132 -2.07 0.48 -11.11
CA VAL A 132 -1.52 -0.61 -10.29
C VAL A 132 -0.31 -0.15 -9.50
N CYS A 133 -0.26 -0.55 -8.24
CA CYS A 133 0.95 -0.52 -7.42
C CYS A 133 1.59 -1.91 -7.41
N LEU A 134 2.80 -2.01 -7.94
CA LEU A 134 3.59 -3.24 -7.99
C LEU A 134 4.55 -3.25 -6.80
N MET A 135 4.34 -4.16 -5.83
CA MET A 135 5.19 -4.23 -4.64
C MET A 135 6.23 -5.35 -4.75
N HIS A 136 7.43 -5.07 -4.23
CA HIS A 136 8.45 -6.10 -4.04
C HIS A 136 8.27 -6.82 -2.69
N MET A 137 8.16 -8.14 -2.76
CA MET A 137 8.24 -9.04 -1.62
C MET A 137 9.15 -10.22 -1.94
N GLN A 138 10.01 -10.62 -1.00
CA GLN A 138 10.75 -11.87 -1.12
C GLN A 138 9.89 -13.00 -0.54
N ARG A 139 9.68 -14.08 -1.31
CA ARG A 139 8.84 -15.23 -0.97
C ARG A 139 7.34 -14.86 -0.83
N GLN A 140 6.60 -15.55 0.07
CA GLN A 140 5.17 -15.33 0.34
C GLN A 140 4.98 -14.71 1.73
N PRO A 141 3.83 -14.09 2.03
CA PRO A 141 3.56 -13.52 3.35
C PRO A 141 3.76 -14.50 4.51
N THR A 142 3.50 -15.78 4.30
CA THR A 142 3.62 -16.85 5.31
C THR A 142 5.05 -17.15 5.72
N ASP A 143 6.03 -17.01 4.82
CA ASP A 143 7.43 -17.40 5.00
C ASP A 143 8.44 -16.29 4.68
N MET A 144 7.98 -15.10 4.31
CA MET A 144 8.84 -13.98 3.88
C MET A 144 9.87 -13.54 4.94
N GLN A 145 9.63 -13.79 6.22
CA GLN A 145 10.56 -13.41 7.30
C GLN A 145 11.58 -14.50 7.63
N ASP A 146 11.49 -15.67 6.98
CA ASP A 146 12.43 -16.76 7.18
C ASP A 146 13.73 -16.50 6.42
N LYS A 147 14.71 -15.90 7.11
CA LYS A 147 16.06 -15.59 6.61
C LYS A 147 16.04 -14.88 5.24
N PRO A 148 15.52 -13.63 5.16
CA PRO A 148 15.58 -12.88 3.92
C PRO A 148 17.04 -12.56 3.57
N GLU A 149 17.47 -12.93 2.35
CA GLU A 149 18.84 -12.78 1.86
C GLU A 149 18.88 -11.89 0.63
N TYR A 150 19.76 -10.88 0.63
CA TYR A 150 20.03 -9.98 -0.48
C TYR A 150 21.53 -9.80 -0.61
N VAL A 151 22.04 -9.73 -1.83
CA VAL A 151 23.42 -9.31 -2.09
C VAL A 151 23.52 -7.80 -1.92
N ASN A 152 22.59 -7.07 -2.51
CA ASN A 152 22.37 -5.64 -2.31
C ASN A 152 20.87 -5.37 -2.42
N VAL A 153 20.21 -5.11 -1.29
CA VAL A 153 18.76 -4.97 -1.24
C VAL A 153 18.22 -3.86 -2.16
N VAL A 154 18.95 -2.76 -2.35
CA VAL A 154 18.52 -1.65 -3.21
C VAL A 154 18.57 -2.06 -4.68
N GLU A 155 19.65 -2.69 -5.12
CA GLU A 155 19.81 -3.13 -6.52
C GLU A 155 18.86 -4.31 -6.82
N ASP A 156 18.74 -5.28 -5.89
CA ASP A 156 17.89 -6.45 -6.07
C ASP A 156 16.41 -6.03 -6.18
N VAL A 157 15.95 -5.12 -5.30
CA VAL A 157 14.58 -4.57 -5.33
C VAL A 157 14.35 -3.70 -6.58
N SER A 158 15.31 -2.84 -6.94
CA SER A 158 15.24 -2.03 -8.16
C SER A 158 15.16 -2.90 -9.40
N GLY A 159 15.98 -3.94 -9.49
CA GLY A 159 15.99 -4.90 -10.59
C GLY A 159 14.65 -5.59 -10.74
N PHE A 160 14.12 -6.15 -9.64
CA PHE A 160 12.81 -6.79 -9.64
C PHE A 160 11.69 -5.85 -10.12
N LEU A 161 11.60 -4.64 -9.55
CA LEU A 161 10.57 -3.68 -9.91
C LEU A 161 10.69 -3.22 -11.37
N SER A 162 11.93 -2.98 -11.85
CA SER A 162 12.19 -2.67 -13.25
C SER A 162 11.71 -3.76 -14.21
N ASP A 163 12.06 -5.02 -13.91
CA ASP A 163 11.70 -6.15 -14.77
C ASP A 163 10.20 -6.42 -14.71
N ARG A 164 9.58 -6.27 -13.52
CA ARG A 164 8.15 -6.42 -13.39
C ARG A 164 7.37 -5.33 -14.13
N MET A 165 7.81 -4.08 -14.03
CA MET A 165 7.23 -2.95 -14.79
C MET A 165 7.32 -3.21 -16.31
N LYS A 166 8.48 -3.68 -16.82
CA LYS A 166 8.65 -4.03 -18.24
C LYS A 166 7.68 -5.13 -18.68
N GLN A 167 7.48 -6.17 -17.85
CA GLN A 167 6.53 -7.25 -18.15
C GLN A 167 5.10 -6.74 -18.23
N VAL A 168 4.68 -5.90 -17.29
CA VAL A 168 3.33 -5.31 -17.25
C VAL A 168 3.11 -4.38 -18.46
N VAL A 169 4.10 -3.55 -18.82
CA VAL A 169 4.05 -2.71 -20.02
C VAL A 169 4.01 -3.55 -21.30
N SER A 170 4.81 -4.63 -21.38
CA SER A 170 4.81 -5.54 -22.53
C SER A 170 3.48 -6.30 -22.71
N ALA A 171 2.71 -6.45 -21.63
CA ALA A 171 1.36 -7.00 -21.66
C ALA A 171 0.29 -5.98 -22.14
N GLY A 172 0.67 -4.72 -22.43
CA GLY A 172 -0.21 -3.68 -22.97
C GLY A 172 -0.67 -2.63 -21.97
N VAL A 173 -0.13 -2.60 -20.75
CA VAL A 173 -0.44 -1.58 -19.75
C VAL A 173 0.43 -0.34 -19.98
N GLU A 174 -0.18 0.85 -20.00
CA GLU A 174 0.53 2.12 -20.12
C GLU A 174 1.39 2.39 -18.87
N ALA A 175 2.62 2.87 -19.07
CA ALA A 175 3.60 3.04 -17.99
C ALA A 175 3.15 4.06 -16.92
N ASP A 176 2.35 5.04 -17.28
CA ASP A 176 1.80 6.06 -16.38
C ASP A 176 0.69 5.54 -15.45
N ARG A 177 0.20 4.31 -15.70
CA ARG A 177 -0.73 3.59 -14.82
C ARG A 177 -0.01 2.81 -13.71
N ILE A 178 1.33 2.77 -13.71
CA ILE A 178 2.12 1.96 -12.79
C ILE A 178 2.73 2.82 -11.68
N CYS A 179 2.56 2.37 -10.43
CA CYS A 179 3.23 2.82 -9.22
C CYS A 179 4.11 1.68 -8.69
N LEU A 180 5.19 1.98 -8.01
CA LEU A 180 6.12 0.99 -7.46
C LEU A 180 6.18 1.10 -5.93
N ASP A 181 6.18 -0.04 -5.22
CA ASP A 181 6.40 -0.10 -3.78
C ASP A 181 7.62 -0.98 -3.47
N PRO A 182 8.67 -0.45 -2.82
CA PRO A 182 9.82 -1.22 -2.38
C PRO A 182 9.50 -2.35 -1.39
N GLY A 183 8.32 -2.34 -0.77
CA GLY A 183 7.84 -3.38 0.15
C GLY A 183 8.58 -3.39 1.48
N PHE A 184 8.63 -2.25 2.17
CA PHE A 184 9.20 -2.16 3.51
C PHE A 184 8.53 -3.15 4.48
N GLY A 185 9.32 -3.95 5.20
CA GLY A 185 8.82 -4.96 6.13
C GLY A 185 8.42 -6.30 5.50
N PHE A 186 8.41 -6.41 4.17
CA PHE A 186 8.07 -7.64 3.45
C PHE A 186 9.35 -8.38 3.01
N GLY A 187 9.69 -9.46 3.71
CA GLY A 187 10.88 -10.26 3.44
C GLY A 187 12.19 -9.46 3.58
N LYS A 188 12.32 -8.64 4.62
CA LYS A 188 13.47 -7.75 4.83
C LYS A 188 13.83 -7.64 6.30
N THR A 189 15.12 -7.73 6.63
CA THR A 189 15.66 -7.43 7.97
C THR A 189 15.57 -5.94 8.27
N LEU A 190 15.85 -5.51 9.50
CA LEU A 190 15.96 -4.09 9.85
C LEU A 190 17.03 -3.39 9.00
N ALA A 191 18.22 -4.01 8.86
CA ALA A 191 19.29 -3.45 8.03
C ALA A 191 18.85 -3.26 6.58
N HIS A 192 18.23 -4.28 5.97
CA HIS A 192 17.68 -4.20 4.62
C HIS A 192 16.66 -3.05 4.47
N ASN A 193 15.76 -2.86 5.45
CA ASN A 193 14.79 -1.76 5.40
C ASN A 193 15.46 -0.38 5.49
N LEU A 194 16.50 -0.22 6.32
CA LEU A 194 17.23 1.05 6.44
C LEU A 194 18.03 1.37 5.17
N ASP A 195 18.68 0.37 4.57
CA ASP A 195 19.40 0.57 3.32
C ASP A 195 18.44 0.88 2.16
N LEU A 196 17.29 0.20 2.12
CA LEU A 196 16.25 0.46 1.13
C LEU A 196 15.66 1.88 1.26
N LEU A 197 15.46 2.37 2.49
CA LEU A 197 15.03 3.76 2.72
C LEU A 197 16.04 4.77 2.16
N ARG A 198 17.35 4.55 2.39
CA ARG A 198 18.42 5.40 1.81
C ARG A 198 18.45 5.34 0.29
N GLY A 199 18.00 4.22 -0.29
CA GLY A 199 18.01 3.94 -1.73
C GLY A 199 16.71 4.23 -2.48
N ILE A 200 15.69 4.85 -1.87
CA ILE A 200 14.41 5.16 -2.56
C ILE A 200 14.65 5.97 -3.83
N SER A 201 15.56 6.93 -3.82
CA SER A 201 15.91 7.74 -5.00
C SER A 201 16.40 6.91 -6.18
N ARG A 202 17.07 5.78 -5.92
CA ARG A 202 17.48 4.82 -6.96
C ARG A 202 16.27 4.14 -7.61
N ILE A 203 15.27 3.77 -6.82
CA ILE A 203 14.02 3.18 -7.32
C ILE A 203 13.19 4.24 -8.05
N LYS A 204 13.14 5.47 -7.55
CA LYS A 204 12.48 6.61 -8.20
C LYS A 204 13.04 6.87 -9.61
N ALA A 205 14.32 6.61 -9.83
CA ALA A 205 14.96 6.75 -11.15
C ALA A 205 14.41 5.77 -12.21
N LEU A 206 13.59 4.77 -11.84
CA LEU A 206 12.86 3.93 -12.78
C LEU A 206 11.72 4.68 -13.50
N GLY A 207 11.37 5.90 -13.05
CA GLY A 207 10.44 6.79 -13.72
C GLY A 207 8.97 6.67 -13.31
N ALA A 208 8.65 5.78 -12.36
CA ALA A 208 7.30 5.64 -11.82
C ALA A 208 7.14 6.33 -10.45
N PRO A 209 5.91 6.70 -10.03
CA PRO A 209 5.62 7.10 -8.66
C PRO A 209 5.99 6.01 -7.65
N ILE A 210 6.43 6.41 -6.44
CA ILE A 210 6.81 5.47 -5.38
C ILE A 210 5.82 5.55 -4.24
N LEU A 211 5.19 4.41 -3.90
CA LEU A 211 4.40 4.21 -2.69
C LEU A 211 5.29 3.64 -1.60
N VAL A 212 5.12 4.14 -0.38
CA VAL A 212 5.80 3.61 0.82
C VAL A 212 4.80 3.41 1.97
N GLY A 213 4.98 2.32 2.73
CA GLY A 213 4.17 2.02 3.89
C GLY A 213 5.04 1.67 5.10
N PHE A 214 5.25 2.64 6.01
CA PHE A 214 5.98 2.43 7.27
C PHE A 214 5.07 2.33 8.49
N SER A 215 3.78 2.70 8.32
CA SER A 215 2.87 2.96 9.42
C SER A 215 2.84 1.83 10.43
N ARG A 216 3.27 2.14 11.65
CA ARG A 216 3.32 1.28 12.84
C ARG A 216 4.12 -0.04 12.67
N LYS A 217 4.94 -0.18 11.61
CA LYS A 217 5.70 -1.41 11.32
C LYS A 217 6.74 -1.76 12.39
N SER A 218 7.09 -3.06 12.44
CA SER A 218 8.00 -3.63 13.44
C SER A 218 9.38 -2.97 13.46
N MET A 219 9.89 -2.51 12.31
CA MET A 219 11.16 -1.80 12.23
C MET A 219 11.22 -0.58 13.17
N ILE A 220 10.10 0.15 13.31
CA ILE A 220 10.03 1.29 14.25
C ILE A 220 10.17 0.79 15.69
N GLY A 221 9.43 -0.28 16.04
CA GLY A 221 9.52 -0.88 17.38
C GLY A 221 10.92 -1.37 17.69
N THR A 222 11.61 -2.00 16.74
CA THR A 222 12.99 -2.47 16.91
C THR A 222 13.98 -1.33 17.16
N ILE A 223 13.81 -0.20 16.48
CA ILE A 223 14.69 0.98 16.65
C ILE A 223 14.39 1.71 17.96
N THR A 224 13.12 1.89 18.29
CA THR A 224 12.68 2.81 19.36
C THR A 224 12.35 2.11 20.68
N GLY A 225 12.21 0.78 20.67
CA GLY A 225 11.70 0.00 21.82
C GLY A 225 10.21 0.19 22.09
N ARG A 226 9.45 0.83 21.17
CA ARG A 226 8.04 1.18 21.37
C ARG A 226 7.10 0.05 20.92
N SER A 227 6.02 -0.16 21.70
CA SER A 227 4.88 -0.98 21.30
C SER A 227 4.12 -0.35 20.11
N VAL A 228 3.28 -1.12 19.42
CA VAL A 228 2.63 -0.72 18.15
C VAL A 228 1.81 0.58 18.28
N GLU A 229 1.14 0.79 19.43
CA GLU A 229 0.30 1.95 19.71
C GLU A 229 1.12 3.25 19.86
N HIS A 230 2.42 3.11 20.14
CA HIS A 230 3.32 4.26 20.41
C HIS A 230 4.31 4.51 19.26
N ARG A 231 4.04 4.00 18.04
CA ARG A 231 4.95 4.13 16.87
C ARG A 231 4.65 5.31 15.97
N LEU A 232 3.69 6.18 16.31
CA LEU A 232 3.29 7.32 15.47
C LEU A 232 4.48 8.23 15.16
N ALA A 233 5.23 8.68 16.16
CA ALA A 233 6.38 9.57 15.96
C ALA A 233 7.44 8.96 15.02
N GLY A 234 7.69 7.63 15.14
CA GLY A 234 8.59 6.93 14.23
C GLY A 234 8.04 6.81 12.82
N THR A 235 6.71 6.64 12.68
CA THR A 235 6.04 6.65 11.37
C THR A 235 6.21 8.00 10.68
N ILE A 236 5.96 9.11 11.38
CA ILE A 236 6.13 10.48 10.85
C ILE A 236 7.57 10.70 10.39
N ALA A 237 8.55 10.34 11.22
CA ALA A 237 9.97 10.48 10.90
C ALA A 237 10.36 9.71 9.61
N LEU A 238 9.93 8.46 9.48
CA LEU A 238 10.22 7.64 8.30
C LEU A 238 9.48 8.16 7.05
N ASN A 239 8.24 8.63 7.18
CA ASN A 239 7.49 9.25 6.10
C ASN A 239 8.22 10.51 5.57
N LEU A 240 8.68 11.38 6.47
CA LEU A 240 9.44 12.57 6.08
C LEU A 240 10.73 12.22 5.34
N LEU A 241 11.52 11.27 5.88
CA LEU A 241 12.73 10.79 5.22
C LEU A 241 12.46 10.17 3.85
N ALA A 242 11.34 9.48 3.68
CA ALA A 242 10.96 8.91 2.40
C ALA A 242 10.54 9.99 1.37
N LEU A 243 9.83 11.03 1.81
CA LEU A 243 9.50 12.20 0.96
C LEU A 243 10.77 12.89 0.46
N GLU A 244 11.78 13.08 1.32
CA GLU A 244 13.09 13.63 0.94
C GLU A 244 13.80 12.77 -0.12
N GLN A 245 13.57 11.47 -0.13
CA GLN A 245 14.10 10.53 -1.13
C GLN A 245 13.22 10.38 -2.38
N GLY A 246 12.07 11.08 -2.44
CA GLY A 246 11.19 11.13 -3.62
C GLY A 246 10.00 10.17 -3.58
N ALA A 247 9.57 9.70 -2.40
CA ALA A 247 8.31 9.01 -2.25
C ALA A 247 7.13 9.89 -2.72
N SER A 248 6.15 9.28 -3.37
CA SER A 248 5.00 9.95 -3.96
C SER A 248 3.69 9.67 -3.21
N ILE A 249 3.58 8.51 -2.55
CA ILE A 249 2.39 8.11 -1.80
C ILE A 249 2.82 7.55 -0.44
N LEU A 250 2.22 8.07 0.63
CA LEU A 250 2.38 7.58 2.00
C LEU A 250 1.16 6.74 2.38
N ARG A 251 1.32 5.42 2.51
CA ARG A 251 0.26 4.49 2.95
C ARG A 251 0.27 4.36 4.47
N VAL A 252 -0.80 4.82 5.13
CA VAL A 252 -0.81 5.04 6.58
C VAL A 252 -2.14 4.67 7.26
N HIS A 253 -2.09 4.40 8.58
CA HIS A 253 -3.27 4.32 9.45
C HIS A 253 -3.62 5.70 10.03
N ASP A 254 -2.62 6.54 10.33
CA ASP A 254 -2.76 7.82 11.01
C ASP A 254 -2.77 8.96 9.96
N VAL A 255 -3.93 9.20 9.32
CA VAL A 255 -4.06 10.09 8.17
C VAL A 255 -3.72 11.53 8.51
N ALA A 256 -4.30 12.11 9.56
CA ALA A 256 -4.06 13.49 9.96
C ALA A 256 -2.56 13.82 10.10
N ALA A 257 -1.82 12.94 10.79
CA ALA A 257 -0.38 13.12 11.00
C ALA A 257 0.44 13.02 9.70
N ALA A 258 0.02 12.17 8.76
CA ALA A 258 0.66 12.05 7.46
C ALA A 258 0.35 13.27 6.56
N VAL A 259 -0.88 13.77 6.58
CA VAL A 259 -1.29 15.00 5.88
C VAL A 259 -0.50 16.20 6.39
N ASP A 260 -0.34 16.34 7.70
CA ASP A 260 0.49 17.40 8.29
C ASP A 260 1.97 17.27 7.88
N THR A 261 2.48 16.02 7.83
CA THR A 261 3.84 15.76 7.34
C THR A 261 4.01 16.24 5.89
N VAL A 262 3.07 15.92 5.00
CA VAL A 262 3.09 16.36 3.59
C VAL A 262 2.98 17.89 3.50
N LYS A 263 2.09 18.53 4.27
CA LYS A 263 1.95 20.00 4.27
C LYS A 263 3.24 20.69 4.71
N ILE A 264 3.88 20.21 5.78
CA ILE A 264 5.17 20.76 6.28
C ILE A 264 6.26 20.56 5.23
N TRP A 265 6.37 19.35 4.66
CA TRP A 265 7.35 19.07 3.61
C TRP A 265 7.18 20.01 2.41
N ASN A 266 5.95 20.14 1.88
CA ASN A 266 5.64 21.04 0.76
C ASN A 266 6.05 22.50 1.08
N ALA A 267 5.74 23.00 2.28
CA ALA A 267 6.08 24.37 2.67
C ALA A 267 7.60 24.62 2.67
N VAL A 268 8.40 23.63 3.08
CA VAL A 268 9.86 23.70 3.05
C VAL A 268 10.40 23.69 1.61
N GLN A 269 9.80 22.87 0.72
CA GLN A 269 10.25 22.75 -0.68
C GLN A 269 9.98 24.04 -1.50
N VAL A 270 8.86 24.72 -1.25
CA VAL A 270 8.49 25.97 -1.97
C VAL A 270 9.51 27.10 -1.76
N GLN A 271 10.22 27.10 -0.63
CA GLN A 271 11.24 28.13 -0.36
C GLN A 271 12.59 27.90 -1.07
N GLN A 272 12.76 26.74 -1.75
CA GLN A 272 14.00 26.40 -2.46
C GLN A 272 13.94 26.71 -3.97
N ARG A 273 12.84 27.30 -4.44
CA ARG A 273 12.65 27.79 -5.83
C ARG A 273 12.71 29.32 -5.84
#